data_6e9a11daa52b217523a59f3081a59814
#
_entry.id   6e9a11daa52b217523a59f3081a59814
#
_cell.length_a   1.000
_cell.length_b   1.000
_cell.length_c   1.000
_cell.angle_alpha   90.00
_cell.angle_beta   90.00
_cell.angle_gamma   90.00
#
_symmetry.space_group_name_H-M   'P 1'
#
loop_
_entity.id
_entity.type
_entity.pdbx_description
1 polymer ?
#
loop_
_entity_poly.entity_id
_entity_poly.type
_entity_poly.pdbx_seq_one_letter_code
_entity_poly.pdbx_strand_id
1 'polypeptide(L)'
;MLRTHEAGSLRKSHAGQTVTLAGWVSRRRDHGGVAFIDLRDSTGAVQVVINDEKIAGELRAEWCVLINGEVKARPAGNENKEIPTGEIEVVCTSLEVLSEAAALPFPVDSGDIGNISEEVRLKYRYLDLRREGPAKNLRLRSKVTSAIRDVMDAEDFLEIETPYLTRSTPEG
;
A
#
# COMPACT_ATOMS: atom_id res chain seq x y z
N MET A 1 -14.70 -5.71 11.86
CA MET A 1 -13.64 -4.94 11.16
C MET A 1 -12.53 -5.93 10.82
N LEU A 2 -12.01 -5.97 9.59
CA LEU A 2 -11.05 -6.98 9.15
C LEU A 2 -9.66 -6.81 9.82
N ARG A 3 -9.27 -5.60 10.17
CA ARG A 3 -7.98 -5.27 10.80
C ARG A 3 -8.16 -4.37 12.01
N THR A 4 -7.23 -4.43 12.97
CA THR A 4 -7.22 -3.55 14.15
C THR A 4 -6.42 -2.27 13.91
N HIS A 5 -5.36 -2.36 13.10
CA HIS A 5 -4.44 -1.26 12.79
C HIS A 5 -4.11 -1.21 11.30
N GLU A 6 -3.67 -0.06 10.85
CA GLU A 6 -3.07 0.13 9.53
C GLU A 6 -1.57 -0.14 9.60
N ALA A 7 -1.01 -0.79 8.58
CA ALA A 7 0.39 -1.24 8.57
C ALA A 7 1.37 -0.07 8.76
N GLY A 8 1.16 1.03 8.02
CA GLY A 8 2.02 2.21 8.10
C GLY A 8 1.80 3.09 9.34
N SER A 9 0.75 2.84 10.13
CA SER A 9 0.46 3.63 11.34
C SER A 9 1.17 3.16 12.60
N LEU A 10 1.71 1.93 12.59
CA LEU A 10 2.37 1.35 13.75
C LEU A 10 3.66 2.11 14.14
N ARG A 11 3.87 2.25 15.43
CA ARG A 11 5.02 2.95 16.04
C ARG A 11 5.50 2.18 17.26
N LYS A 12 6.64 2.58 17.81
CA LYS A 12 7.23 2.01 19.02
C LYS A 12 6.29 2.00 20.23
N SER A 13 5.35 2.95 20.29
CA SER A 13 4.30 3.00 21.32
C SER A 13 3.33 1.82 21.30
N HIS A 14 3.27 1.07 20.19
CA HIS A 14 2.44 -0.13 20.06
C HIS A 14 3.18 -1.43 20.45
N ALA A 15 4.46 -1.33 20.85
CA ALA A 15 5.24 -2.50 21.27
C ALA A 15 4.53 -3.26 22.40
N GLY A 16 4.48 -4.60 22.29
CA GLY A 16 3.76 -5.49 23.20
C GLY A 16 2.27 -5.70 22.88
N GLN A 17 1.71 -4.94 21.94
CA GLN A 17 0.31 -5.12 21.54
C GLN A 17 0.17 -6.24 20.49
N THR A 18 -0.91 -7.00 20.62
CA THR A 18 -1.35 -7.93 19.57
C THR A 18 -2.18 -7.16 18.55
N VAL A 19 -1.84 -7.29 17.27
CA VAL A 19 -2.49 -6.58 16.17
C VAL A 19 -2.95 -7.57 15.09
N THR A 20 -4.03 -7.19 14.40
CA THR A 20 -4.48 -7.81 13.16
C THR A 20 -4.26 -6.83 12.04
N LEU A 21 -3.47 -7.21 11.04
CA LEU A 21 -3.13 -6.40 9.87
C LEU A 21 -3.65 -7.07 8.61
N ALA A 22 -4.09 -6.29 7.64
CA ALA A 22 -4.43 -6.75 6.30
C ALA A 22 -3.73 -5.88 5.27
N GLY A 23 -3.12 -6.49 4.27
CA GLY A 23 -2.36 -5.76 3.26
C GLY A 23 -1.77 -6.68 2.20
N TRP A 24 -0.88 -6.13 1.41
CA TRP A 24 -0.19 -6.82 0.32
C TRP A 24 1.26 -7.10 0.69
N VAL A 25 1.76 -8.28 0.33
CA VAL A 25 3.18 -8.63 0.41
C VAL A 25 3.94 -7.82 -0.62
N SER A 26 4.66 -6.78 -0.19
CA SER A 26 5.45 -5.95 -1.09
C SER A 26 6.77 -6.62 -1.44
N ARG A 27 7.50 -7.06 -0.44
CA ARG A 27 8.79 -7.74 -0.57
C ARG A 27 8.90 -8.90 0.40
N ARG A 28 9.58 -9.97 -0.02
CA ARG A 28 9.96 -11.08 0.85
C ARG A 28 11.47 -11.26 0.85
N ARG A 29 12.02 -11.60 2.00
CA ARG A 29 13.44 -11.93 2.21
C ARG A 29 13.51 -13.12 3.16
N ASP A 30 14.30 -14.13 2.80
CA ASP A 30 14.53 -15.31 3.64
C ASP A 30 15.92 -15.18 4.28
N HIS A 31 16.03 -15.46 5.57
CA HIS A 31 17.28 -15.41 6.30
C HIS A 31 17.31 -16.45 7.43
N GLY A 32 18.11 -17.50 7.26
CA GLY A 32 18.41 -18.47 8.33
C GLY A 32 17.19 -19.16 8.94
N GLY A 33 16.20 -19.58 8.14
CA GLY A 33 15.00 -20.27 8.63
C GLY A 33 13.87 -19.33 9.08
N VAL A 34 14.05 -18.03 8.94
CA VAL A 34 13.05 -17.01 9.22
C VAL A 34 12.78 -16.21 7.95
N ALA A 35 11.53 -15.98 7.62
CA ALA A 35 11.16 -15.10 6.52
C ALA A 35 10.72 -13.73 7.04
N PHE A 36 11.14 -12.71 6.35
CA PHE A 36 10.73 -11.33 6.54
C PHE A 36 9.90 -10.90 5.35
N ILE A 37 8.72 -10.37 5.59
CA ILE A 37 7.93 -9.70 4.58
C ILE A 37 7.72 -8.25 4.92
N ASP A 38 7.69 -7.40 3.91
CA ASP A 38 7.22 -6.03 4.03
C ASP A 38 5.72 -6.04 3.68
N LEU A 39 4.86 -5.96 4.69
CA LEU A 39 3.41 -5.86 4.52
C LEU A 39 3.04 -4.41 4.28
N ARG A 40 2.40 -4.13 3.15
CA ARG A 40 2.04 -2.78 2.71
C ARG A 40 0.53 -2.61 2.65
N ASP A 41 0.06 -1.46 3.10
CA ASP A 41 -1.29 -0.96 2.83
C ASP A 41 -1.26 0.47 2.27
N SER A 42 -2.39 1.18 2.30
CA SER A 42 -2.49 2.56 1.80
C SER A 42 -1.73 3.59 2.63
N THR A 43 -1.34 3.26 3.86
CA THR A 43 -0.67 4.17 4.81
C THR A 43 0.83 4.00 4.85
N GLY A 44 1.34 2.87 4.37
CA GLY A 44 2.76 2.55 4.34
C GLY A 44 3.04 1.06 4.47
N ALA A 45 4.22 0.72 4.94
CA ALA A 45 4.66 -0.65 5.10
C ALA A 45 5.19 -0.91 6.50
N VAL A 46 5.08 -2.17 6.95
CA VAL A 46 5.69 -2.66 8.19
C VAL A 46 6.37 -4.01 7.92
N GLN A 47 7.52 -4.25 8.55
CA GLN A 47 8.17 -5.55 8.50
C GLN A 47 7.40 -6.54 9.38
N VAL A 48 7.15 -7.72 8.82
CA VAL A 48 6.58 -8.87 9.54
C VAL A 48 7.58 -10.01 9.52
N VAL A 49 7.78 -10.61 10.67
CA VAL A 49 8.66 -11.77 10.89
C VAL A 49 7.81 -13.03 10.90
N ILE A 50 8.11 -14.00 10.05
CA ILE A 50 7.39 -15.26 9.91
C ILE A 50 8.37 -16.40 10.23
N ASN A 51 8.13 -17.12 11.33
CA ASN A 51 8.95 -18.24 11.77
C ASN A 51 8.56 -19.58 11.11
N ASP A 52 7.43 -19.64 10.41
CA ASP A 52 6.97 -20.82 9.69
C ASP A 52 7.48 -20.78 8.25
N GLU A 53 8.53 -21.54 7.98
CA GLU A 53 9.16 -21.62 6.66
C GLU A 53 8.21 -22.13 5.56
N LYS A 54 7.25 -23.00 5.91
CA LYS A 54 6.31 -23.56 4.95
C LYS A 54 5.36 -22.49 4.45
N ILE A 55 4.73 -21.77 5.38
CA ILE A 55 3.83 -20.65 5.06
C ILE A 55 4.58 -19.56 4.31
N ALA A 56 5.74 -19.19 4.82
CA ALA A 56 6.58 -18.18 4.20
C ALA A 56 7.00 -18.58 2.77
N GLY A 57 7.31 -19.87 2.53
CA GLY A 57 7.74 -20.39 1.23
C GLY A 57 6.73 -20.20 0.10
N GLU A 58 5.46 -20.19 0.41
CA GLU A 58 4.37 -20.05 -0.56
C GLU A 58 4.08 -18.60 -0.94
N LEU A 59 4.37 -17.63 -0.06
CA LEU A 59 4.06 -16.22 -0.29
C LEU A 59 4.77 -15.64 -1.53
N ARG A 60 4.02 -14.87 -2.29
CA ARG A 60 4.53 -14.14 -3.47
C ARG A 60 4.18 -12.66 -3.36
N ALA A 61 4.89 -11.85 -4.13
CA ALA A 61 4.65 -10.41 -4.22
C ALA A 61 3.19 -10.12 -4.61
N GLU A 62 2.63 -9.10 -3.99
CA GLU A 62 1.26 -8.61 -4.20
C GLU A 62 0.14 -9.58 -3.78
N TRP A 63 0.47 -10.70 -3.13
CA TRP A 63 -0.56 -11.49 -2.46
C TRP A 63 -1.18 -10.67 -1.31
N CYS A 64 -2.51 -10.73 -1.21
CA CYS A 64 -3.24 -10.09 -0.13
C CYS A 64 -3.34 -11.04 1.05
N VAL A 65 -2.90 -10.61 2.22
CA VAL A 65 -2.84 -11.44 3.42
C VAL A 65 -3.44 -10.76 4.64
N LEU A 66 -3.98 -11.57 5.55
CA LEU A 66 -4.37 -11.20 6.90
C LEU A 66 -3.34 -11.79 7.87
N ILE A 67 -2.80 -10.97 8.76
CA ILE A 67 -1.76 -11.35 9.69
C ILE A 67 -2.19 -10.98 11.10
N ASN A 68 -2.14 -11.95 12.01
CA ASN A 68 -2.16 -11.68 13.45
C ASN A 68 -0.74 -11.78 13.98
N GLY A 69 -0.35 -10.87 14.85
CA GLY A 69 1.00 -10.87 15.40
C GLY A 69 1.18 -9.89 16.55
N GLU A 70 2.31 -9.99 17.20
CA GLU A 70 2.73 -9.09 18.27
C GLU A 70 3.71 -8.05 17.73
N VAL A 71 3.47 -6.78 18.04
CA VAL A 71 4.39 -5.69 17.71
C VAL A 71 5.59 -5.75 18.66
N LYS A 72 6.80 -5.83 18.11
CA LYS A 72 8.06 -5.80 18.88
C LYS A 72 8.95 -4.66 18.43
N ALA A 73 9.66 -4.06 19.39
CA ALA A 73 10.74 -3.15 19.06
C ALA A 73 11.89 -3.93 18.44
N ARG A 74 12.48 -3.42 17.36
CA ARG A 74 13.68 -4.02 16.78
C ARG A 74 14.87 -3.86 17.74
N PRO A 75 15.82 -4.80 17.74
CA PRO A 75 17.08 -4.65 18.45
C PRO A 75 17.80 -3.35 18.04
N ALA A 76 18.46 -2.73 19.00
CA ALA A 76 19.23 -1.52 18.74
C ALA A 76 20.27 -1.75 17.63
N GLY A 77 20.29 -0.87 16.65
CA GLY A 77 21.16 -0.98 15.47
C GLY A 77 20.53 -1.67 14.25
N ASN A 78 19.34 -2.28 14.42
CA ASN A 78 18.60 -2.94 13.31
C ASN A 78 17.40 -2.12 12.84
N GLU A 79 17.27 -0.89 13.30
CA GLU A 79 16.20 0.02 12.89
C GLU A 79 16.36 0.41 11.41
N ASN A 80 15.27 0.45 10.69
CA ASN A 80 15.23 0.98 9.33
C ASN A 80 14.76 2.44 9.33
N LYS A 81 15.69 3.37 9.16
CA LYS A 81 15.41 4.82 9.17
C LYS A 81 14.66 5.32 7.92
N GLU A 82 14.53 4.50 6.89
CA GLU A 82 13.87 4.88 5.63
C GLU A 82 12.34 4.81 5.70
N ILE A 83 11.81 4.07 6.67
CA ILE A 83 10.35 3.91 6.84
C ILE A 83 9.90 4.34 8.24
N PRO A 84 8.71 4.96 8.39
CA PRO A 84 8.21 5.43 9.68
C PRO A 84 7.99 4.33 10.72
N THR A 85 7.80 3.08 10.29
CA THR A 85 7.63 1.88 11.13
C THR A 85 8.93 1.18 11.46
N GLY A 86 10.07 1.72 11.05
CA GLY A 86 11.35 1.03 11.05
C GLY A 86 11.95 0.74 12.42
N GLU A 87 11.42 1.29 13.52
CA GLU A 87 11.82 0.97 14.88
C GLU A 87 11.15 -0.30 15.44
N ILE A 88 10.15 -0.84 14.70
CA ILE A 88 9.37 -1.99 15.13
C ILE A 88 9.30 -3.06 14.03
N GLU A 89 8.87 -4.23 14.42
CA GLU A 89 8.47 -5.32 13.55
C GLU A 89 7.27 -6.03 14.16
N VAL A 90 6.53 -6.78 13.34
CA VAL A 90 5.41 -7.60 13.82
C VAL A 90 5.82 -9.07 13.74
N VAL A 91 5.85 -9.75 14.88
CA VAL A 91 6.10 -11.20 14.92
C VAL A 91 4.79 -11.92 14.65
N CYS A 92 4.72 -12.57 13.51
CA CYS A 92 3.53 -13.28 13.04
C CYS A 92 3.20 -14.47 13.94
N THR A 93 1.95 -14.57 14.37
CA THR A 93 1.40 -15.72 15.09
C THR A 93 0.47 -16.57 14.21
N SER A 94 -0.22 -15.93 13.28
CA SER A 94 -1.01 -16.61 12.24
C SER A 94 -1.10 -15.76 10.98
N LEU A 95 -1.17 -16.43 9.82
CA LEU A 95 -1.29 -15.80 8.52
C LEU A 95 -2.36 -16.54 7.71
N GLU A 96 -3.22 -15.78 7.07
CA GLU A 96 -4.23 -16.26 6.12
C GLU A 96 -4.04 -15.54 4.78
N VAL A 97 -4.00 -16.30 3.69
CA VAL A 97 -3.99 -15.74 2.34
C VAL A 97 -5.42 -15.41 1.93
N LEU A 98 -5.74 -14.12 1.85
CA LEU A 98 -7.06 -13.64 1.43
C LEU A 98 -7.23 -13.71 -0.09
N SER A 99 -6.16 -13.47 -0.84
CA SER A 99 -6.17 -13.53 -2.30
C SER A 99 -4.75 -13.66 -2.84
N GLU A 100 -4.57 -14.57 -3.74
CA GLU A 100 -3.35 -14.70 -4.52
C GLU A 100 -3.33 -13.70 -5.67
N ALA A 101 -2.12 -13.37 -6.14
CA ALA A 101 -1.91 -12.55 -7.32
C ALA A 101 -1.07 -13.29 -8.36
N ALA A 102 -1.38 -13.11 -9.63
CA ALA A 102 -0.51 -13.53 -10.71
C ALA A 102 0.81 -12.74 -10.70
N ALA A 103 1.83 -13.26 -11.37
CA ALA A 103 3.09 -12.54 -11.54
C ALA A 103 2.85 -11.18 -12.21
N LEU A 104 3.40 -10.13 -11.57
CA LEU A 104 3.25 -8.78 -12.08
C LEU A 104 4.09 -8.55 -13.34
N PRO A 105 3.59 -7.78 -14.32
CA PRO A 105 4.37 -7.40 -15.51
C PRO A 105 5.54 -6.46 -15.18
N PHE A 106 5.47 -5.77 -14.05
CA PHE A 106 6.53 -4.92 -13.48
C PHE A 106 6.31 -4.71 -11.98
N PRO A 107 7.37 -4.40 -11.20
CA PRO A 107 7.24 -4.14 -9.77
C PRO A 107 6.50 -2.83 -9.50
N VAL A 108 5.62 -2.83 -8.49
CA VAL A 108 4.88 -1.63 -8.05
C VAL A 108 5.52 -0.94 -6.85
N ASP A 109 6.48 -1.56 -6.19
CA ASP A 109 7.19 -1.08 -5.00
C ASP A 109 8.50 -0.35 -5.32
N SER A 110 9.03 -0.49 -6.55
CA SER A 110 10.27 0.18 -6.96
C SER A 110 10.00 1.58 -7.51
N GLY A 111 10.83 2.54 -7.09
CA GLY A 111 10.86 3.90 -7.68
C GLY A 111 11.41 3.94 -9.09
N ASP A 112 12.19 2.92 -9.48
CA ASP A 112 12.85 2.88 -10.78
C ASP A 112 11.86 2.51 -11.90
N ILE A 113 11.62 3.48 -12.80
CA ILE A 113 10.79 3.33 -14.01
C ILE A 113 11.65 3.12 -15.25
N GLY A 114 12.97 3.26 -15.15
CA GLY A 114 13.86 3.44 -16.30
C GLY A 114 13.76 2.36 -17.40
N ASN A 115 13.27 1.17 -17.05
CA ASN A 115 13.20 0.02 -17.95
C ASN A 115 11.78 -0.44 -18.31
N ILE A 116 10.73 0.29 -17.88
CA ILE A 116 9.34 -0.09 -18.16
C ILE A 116 8.80 0.83 -19.25
N SER A 117 8.50 0.25 -20.43
CA SER A 117 7.96 1.03 -21.54
C SER A 117 6.62 1.68 -21.18
N GLU A 118 6.36 2.84 -21.76
CA GLU A 118 5.09 3.55 -21.56
C GLU A 118 3.89 2.72 -22.00
N GLU A 119 4.02 1.96 -23.08
CA GLU A 119 2.97 1.06 -23.58
C GLU A 119 2.56 0.04 -22.53
N VAL A 120 3.53 -0.62 -21.87
CA VAL A 120 3.25 -1.60 -20.80
C VAL A 120 2.59 -0.91 -19.60
N ARG A 121 3.04 0.29 -19.24
CA ARG A 121 2.46 1.07 -18.14
C ARG A 121 1.02 1.51 -18.43
N LEU A 122 0.72 1.87 -19.67
CA LEU A 122 -0.63 2.23 -20.10
C LEU A 122 -1.54 0.99 -20.16
N LYS A 123 -1.04 -0.14 -20.66
CA LYS A 123 -1.78 -1.41 -20.67
C LYS A 123 -2.16 -1.86 -19.26
N TYR A 124 -1.27 -1.75 -18.30
CA TYR A 124 -1.49 -2.13 -16.91
C TYR A 124 -1.62 -0.89 -16.01
N ARG A 125 -2.39 0.09 -16.45
CA ARG A 125 -2.50 1.41 -15.80
C ARG A 125 -2.90 1.32 -14.33
N TYR A 126 -3.76 0.39 -13.97
CA TYR A 126 -4.18 0.15 -12.60
C TYR A 126 -3.02 -0.26 -11.67
N LEU A 127 -2.00 -0.96 -12.18
CA LEU A 127 -0.78 -1.27 -11.44
C LEU A 127 0.16 -0.06 -11.38
N ASP A 128 0.35 0.64 -12.50
CA ASP A 128 1.19 1.83 -12.56
C ASP A 128 0.72 2.92 -11.59
N LEU A 129 -0.61 3.09 -11.45
CA LEU A 129 -1.20 4.06 -10.51
C LEU A 129 -1.01 3.68 -9.03
N ARG A 130 -0.63 2.45 -8.70
CA ARG A 130 -0.29 2.02 -7.35
C ARG A 130 1.15 2.38 -6.96
N ARG A 131 2.00 2.73 -7.90
CA ARG A 131 3.38 3.16 -7.65
C ARG A 131 3.38 4.51 -6.95
N GLU A 132 4.41 4.77 -6.15
CA GLU A 132 4.47 5.95 -5.27
C GLU A 132 4.28 7.27 -6.03
N GLY A 133 5.01 7.51 -7.12
CA GLY A 133 4.92 8.73 -7.91
C GLY A 133 3.52 8.98 -8.48
N PRO A 134 2.97 8.09 -9.32
CA PRO A 134 1.62 8.22 -9.86
C PRO A 134 0.54 8.30 -8.77
N ALA A 135 0.63 7.50 -7.70
CA ALA A 135 -0.30 7.56 -6.59
C ALA A 135 -0.28 8.93 -5.88
N LYS A 136 0.92 9.50 -5.67
CA LYS A 136 1.10 10.85 -5.09
C LYS A 136 0.45 11.92 -5.96
N ASN A 137 0.63 11.83 -7.29
CA ASN A 137 0.01 12.77 -8.23
C ASN A 137 -1.52 12.70 -8.20
N LEU A 138 -2.10 11.49 -8.13
CA LEU A 138 -3.56 11.33 -7.99
C LEU A 138 -4.08 11.91 -6.68
N ARG A 139 -3.38 11.67 -5.57
CA ARG A 139 -3.74 12.24 -4.27
C ARG A 139 -3.66 13.77 -4.29
N LEU A 140 -2.61 14.34 -4.92
CA LEU A 140 -2.48 15.79 -5.08
C LEU A 140 -3.63 16.35 -5.91
N ARG A 141 -3.93 15.72 -7.06
CA ARG A 141 -5.07 16.12 -7.91
C ARG A 141 -6.40 16.13 -7.15
N SER A 142 -6.66 15.08 -6.38
CA SER A 142 -7.87 14.99 -5.53
C SER A 142 -7.95 16.14 -4.53
N LYS A 143 -6.84 16.43 -3.83
CA LYS A 143 -6.76 17.54 -2.87
C LYS A 143 -6.98 18.91 -3.52
N VAL A 144 -6.38 19.12 -4.71
CA VAL A 144 -6.57 20.38 -5.46
C VAL A 144 -8.03 20.55 -5.84
N THR A 145 -8.67 19.51 -6.38
CA THR A 145 -10.09 19.54 -6.73
C THR A 145 -10.98 19.85 -5.52
N SER A 146 -10.71 19.21 -4.37
CA SER A 146 -11.43 19.50 -3.12
C SER A 146 -11.24 20.96 -2.69
N ALA A 147 -10.01 21.45 -2.67
CA ALA A 147 -9.72 22.84 -2.28
C ALA A 147 -10.40 23.88 -3.20
N ILE A 148 -10.48 23.59 -4.52
CA ILE A 148 -11.22 24.46 -5.44
C ILE A 148 -12.70 24.50 -5.08
N ARG A 149 -13.32 23.34 -4.80
CA ARG A 149 -14.73 23.28 -4.37
C ARG A 149 -14.94 24.01 -3.07
N ASP A 150 -14.07 23.78 -2.07
CA ASP A 150 -14.16 24.44 -0.76
C ASP A 150 -14.12 25.99 -0.90
N VAL A 151 -13.26 26.52 -1.78
CA VAL A 151 -13.17 27.96 -2.04
C VAL A 151 -14.44 28.50 -2.73
N MET A 152 -14.93 27.78 -3.75
CA MET A 152 -16.13 28.21 -4.47
C MET A 152 -17.38 28.16 -3.56
N ASP A 153 -17.50 27.13 -2.74
CA ASP A 153 -18.59 26.97 -1.79
C ASP A 153 -18.57 28.09 -0.73
N ALA A 154 -17.38 28.47 -0.25
CA ALA A 154 -17.22 29.59 0.69
C ALA A 154 -17.62 30.98 0.12
N GLU A 155 -17.63 31.12 -1.21
CA GLU A 155 -18.06 32.30 -1.94
C GLU A 155 -19.51 32.21 -2.47
N ASP A 156 -20.32 31.27 -1.92
CA ASP A 156 -21.73 31.03 -2.27
C ASP A 156 -21.96 30.58 -3.73
N PHE A 157 -20.94 29.98 -4.39
CA PHE A 157 -21.14 29.34 -5.68
C PHE A 157 -21.69 27.92 -5.52
N LEU A 158 -22.60 27.50 -6.41
CA LEU A 158 -23.14 26.16 -6.45
C LEU A 158 -22.50 25.36 -7.57
N GLU A 159 -22.01 24.15 -7.24
CA GLU A 159 -21.58 23.17 -8.27
C GLU A 159 -22.80 22.55 -8.93
N ILE A 160 -22.93 22.74 -10.23
CA ILE A 160 -24.03 22.18 -11.04
C ILE A 160 -23.48 21.15 -12.02
N GLU A 161 -23.96 19.91 -11.87
CA GLU A 161 -23.68 18.86 -12.87
C GLU A 161 -24.56 19.06 -14.10
N THR A 162 -23.93 19.22 -15.25
CA THR A 162 -24.62 19.28 -16.54
C THR A 162 -24.48 17.94 -17.30
N PRO A 163 -25.43 17.58 -18.20
CA PRO A 163 -25.30 16.35 -18.99
C PRO A 163 -24.05 16.37 -19.87
N TYR A 164 -23.24 15.32 -19.80
CA TYR A 164 -22.05 15.15 -20.65
C TYR A 164 -22.40 14.60 -22.04
N LEU A 165 -23.48 13.81 -22.12
CA LEU A 165 -23.96 13.23 -23.36
C LEU A 165 -25.20 14.01 -23.83
N THR A 166 -25.06 14.73 -24.92
CA THR A 166 -26.13 15.50 -25.53
C THR A 166 -26.31 15.07 -26.98
N ARG A 167 -27.46 15.40 -27.57
CA ARG A 167 -27.60 15.29 -29.03
C ARG A 167 -26.64 16.27 -29.70
N SER A 168 -26.14 15.87 -30.88
CA SER A 168 -25.41 16.81 -31.75
C SER A 168 -26.26 18.06 -32.00
N THR A 169 -25.67 19.22 -31.81
CA THR A 169 -26.26 20.52 -32.10
C THR A 169 -25.70 21.07 -33.42
N PRO A 170 -26.34 22.06 -34.04
CA PRO A 170 -25.83 22.68 -35.29
C PRO A 170 -24.48 23.39 -35.10
N GLU A 171 -24.07 23.62 -33.85
CA GLU A 171 -22.80 24.30 -33.46
C GLU A 171 -21.66 23.32 -33.11
N GLY A 172 -21.92 22.01 -33.12
CA GLY A 172 -20.88 20.98 -32.82
C GLY A 172 -21.41 19.71 -32.19
#